data_6218f8b459a83854019b7ca244ec109b
#
_entry.id   6218f8b459a83854019b7ca244ec109b
#
_cell.length_a   1.000
_cell.length_b   1.000
_cell.length_c   1.000
_cell.angle_alpha   90.00
_cell.angle_beta   90.00
_cell.angle_gamma   90.00
#
_symmetry.space_group_name_H-M   'P 1'
#
loop_
_entity.id
_entity.type
_entity.pdbx_description
1 polymer ?
#
loop_
_entity_poly.entity_id
_entity_poly.type
_entity_poly.pdbx_seq_one_letter_code
_entity_poly.pdbx_strand_id
1 'polypeptide(L)'
;MSDFVGRRGYMATLEAELDRVRQTGRGRFVSMRGRRRVGKSRLVDEFLGRGARPSVPHVFFTASRQPLARELEMFAQEVARSELPAGTVVRGGGVTFGSWDGALTFLATAAGETAQVIVIDEFPYLVEQDPSLEATLQKVWDRYLGEAPVLLVLIGSDVSMMSALTQYDRPLYGRPTLEVVVEPFGPHETAEMLGLPAADAIDAQLVLGGFPQITQEWRRGTDMWDFLEEQLSNPTSPLIVGGERILSAEFPEEARARQVLATIGSGERTFTTIQRRAGIHETTLQRALEVLVGQKRVVSAERPLSGRASRETHYAVADPHLRFWLRFVGPNMAEIERGRGGLVVAKIREDWSTYRGRTVEPLVRESILRMLPDGRFGDARYVGGYWTRKGDVEVDLVGARKKSRPERVAFVGSIKWRERTPFGGRDLGRIAAQRNEVPGTDEDTVLVGVSREGFDEQGGGVDVALVPEDLLEAWR
;
A
#
# COMPACT_ATOMS: atom_id res chain seq x y z
N MET A 1 24.62 6.88 1.15
CA MET A 1 23.44 6.47 0.38
C MET A 1 22.78 5.38 1.18
N SER A 2 21.50 5.54 1.59
CA SER A 2 20.76 4.47 2.27
C SER A 2 20.66 3.27 1.31
N ASP A 3 20.97 2.06 1.80
CA ASP A 3 20.83 0.85 1.02
C ASP A 3 19.39 0.70 0.54
N PHE A 4 19.23 0.29 -0.73
CA PHE A 4 17.91 -0.04 -1.28
C PHE A 4 17.44 -1.34 -0.62
N VAL A 5 16.29 -1.28 0.05
CA VAL A 5 15.74 -2.40 0.83
C VAL A 5 14.50 -2.96 0.19
N GLY A 6 14.35 -4.28 0.23
CA GLY A 6 13.16 -4.99 -0.24
C GLY A 6 12.97 -4.92 -1.76
N ARG A 7 11.70 -4.96 -2.18
CA ARG A 7 11.26 -4.80 -3.58
C ARG A 7 11.79 -5.86 -4.55
N ARG A 8 12.32 -6.99 -4.06
CA ARG A 8 12.96 -8.03 -4.89
C ARG A 8 12.03 -8.55 -5.98
N GLY A 9 10.75 -8.75 -5.66
CA GLY A 9 9.74 -9.21 -6.63
C GLY A 9 9.49 -8.20 -7.75
N TYR A 10 9.41 -6.89 -7.42
CA TYR A 10 9.26 -5.85 -8.43
C TYR A 10 10.49 -5.72 -9.32
N MET A 11 11.70 -5.79 -8.72
CA MET A 11 12.97 -5.79 -9.46
C MET A 11 13.03 -6.95 -10.46
N ALA A 12 12.81 -8.18 -9.99
CA ALA A 12 12.81 -9.37 -10.86
C ALA A 12 11.78 -9.28 -11.99
N THR A 13 10.62 -8.66 -11.71
CA THR A 13 9.57 -8.47 -12.72
C THR A 13 10.00 -7.48 -13.81
N LEU A 14 10.63 -6.34 -13.44
CA LEU A 14 11.15 -5.37 -14.41
C LEU A 14 12.32 -5.94 -15.21
N GLU A 15 13.21 -6.70 -14.57
CA GLU A 15 14.32 -7.40 -15.22
C GLU A 15 13.79 -8.41 -16.26
N ALA A 16 12.76 -9.18 -15.92
CA ALA A 16 12.15 -10.13 -16.84
C ALA A 16 11.51 -9.44 -18.08
N GLU A 17 10.88 -8.27 -17.89
CA GLU A 17 10.33 -7.51 -19.03
C GLU A 17 11.46 -6.97 -19.94
N LEU A 18 12.56 -6.45 -19.37
CA LEU A 18 13.71 -6.00 -20.14
C LEU A 18 14.39 -7.17 -20.90
N ASP A 19 14.51 -8.32 -20.27
CA ASP A 19 15.08 -9.50 -20.91
C ASP A 19 14.21 -9.99 -22.09
N ARG A 20 12.90 -9.87 -21.98
CA ARG A 20 12.00 -10.14 -23.13
C ARG A 20 12.23 -9.16 -24.28
N VAL A 21 12.45 -7.86 -23.98
CA VAL A 21 12.84 -6.87 -25.02
C VAL A 21 14.13 -7.30 -25.71
N ARG A 22 15.16 -7.67 -24.94
CA ARG A 22 16.45 -8.13 -25.46
C ARG A 22 16.35 -9.38 -26.35
N GLN A 23 15.52 -10.34 -25.93
CA GLN A 23 15.36 -11.62 -26.62
C GLN A 23 14.53 -11.51 -27.90
N THR A 24 13.50 -10.67 -27.89
CA THR A 24 12.52 -10.61 -28.99
C THR A 24 12.72 -9.44 -29.93
N GLY A 25 13.49 -8.42 -29.54
CA GLY A 25 13.60 -7.16 -30.26
C GLY A 25 12.30 -6.35 -30.30
N ARG A 26 11.28 -6.75 -29.51
CA ARG A 26 9.96 -6.14 -29.49
C ARG A 26 9.71 -5.33 -28.22
N GLY A 27 8.90 -4.30 -28.37
CA GLY A 27 8.54 -3.40 -27.28
C GLY A 27 7.73 -4.06 -26.16
N ARG A 28 8.02 -3.64 -24.94
CA ARG A 28 7.27 -4.01 -23.73
C ARG A 28 6.81 -2.74 -23.03
N PHE A 29 5.59 -2.74 -22.52
CA PHE A 29 4.97 -1.58 -21.90
C PHE A 29 4.57 -1.89 -20.47
N VAL A 30 5.19 -1.21 -19.51
CA VAL A 30 4.89 -1.30 -18.08
C VAL A 30 4.12 -0.07 -17.63
N SER A 31 2.92 -0.27 -17.10
CA SER A 31 2.15 0.74 -16.38
C SER A 31 2.36 0.56 -14.88
N MET A 32 3.05 1.51 -14.24
CA MET A 32 3.38 1.46 -12.82
C MET A 32 2.61 2.52 -12.04
N ARG A 33 1.84 2.09 -11.04
CA ARG A 33 1.07 2.99 -10.18
C ARG A 33 1.30 2.67 -8.70
N GLY A 34 0.97 3.61 -7.85
CA GLY A 34 1.04 3.47 -6.40
C GLY A 34 0.99 4.83 -5.74
N ARG A 35 0.61 4.89 -4.49
CA ARG A 35 0.50 6.15 -3.73
C ARG A 35 1.80 6.96 -3.79
N ARG A 36 1.69 8.25 -3.56
CA ARG A 36 2.89 9.11 -3.41
C ARG A 36 3.78 8.57 -2.28
N ARG A 37 5.10 8.65 -2.48
CA ARG A 37 6.15 8.30 -1.49
C ARG A 37 6.29 6.81 -1.15
N VAL A 38 5.65 5.91 -1.92
CA VAL A 38 5.90 4.46 -1.79
C VAL A 38 7.20 4.00 -2.45
N GLY A 39 7.95 4.92 -3.11
CA GLY A 39 9.26 4.63 -3.68
C GLY A 39 9.25 4.14 -5.13
N LYS A 40 8.23 4.48 -5.95
CA LYS A 40 8.15 4.08 -7.37
C LYS A 40 9.36 4.52 -8.19
N SER A 41 9.64 5.83 -8.20
CA SER A 41 10.77 6.41 -8.93
C SER A 41 12.10 5.83 -8.46
N ARG A 42 12.29 5.69 -7.14
CA ARG A 42 13.48 5.06 -6.56
C ARG A 42 13.64 3.59 -6.96
N LEU A 43 12.53 2.84 -7.07
CA LEU A 43 12.54 1.45 -7.56
C LEU A 43 13.05 1.39 -9.01
N VAL A 44 12.57 2.29 -9.86
CA VAL A 44 13.01 2.33 -11.28
C VAL A 44 14.43 2.85 -11.41
N ASP A 45 14.86 3.84 -10.62
CA ASP A 45 16.26 4.28 -10.55
C ASP A 45 17.20 3.12 -10.15
N GLU A 46 16.82 2.35 -9.14
CA GLU A 46 17.59 1.18 -8.70
C GLU A 46 17.64 0.10 -9.78
N PHE A 47 16.50 -0.15 -10.46
CA PHE A 47 16.44 -1.05 -11.60
C PHE A 47 17.41 -0.63 -12.72
N LEU A 48 17.41 0.65 -13.11
CA LEU A 48 18.29 1.16 -14.15
C LEU A 48 19.77 1.14 -13.74
N GLY A 49 20.07 1.44 -12.46
CA GLY A 49 21.43 1.49 -11.95
C GLY A 49 22.05 0.13 -11.65
N ARG A 50 21.29 -0.81 -11.08
CA ARG A 50 21.80 -2.10 -10.58
C ARG A 50 21.15 -3.32 -11.22
N GLY A 51 19.85 -3.25 -11.53
CA GLY A 51 19.06 -4.40 -12.02
C GLY A 51 19.25 -4.65 -13.52
N ALA A 52 19.38 -3.60 -14.32
CA ALA A 52 19.54 -3.70 -15.78
C ALA A 52 20.97 -4.08 -16.18
N ARG A 53 21.39 -5.30 -15.90
CA ARG A 53 22.73 -5.79 -16.25
C ARG A 53 22.70 -6.73 -17.46
N PRO A 54 23.59 -6.56 -18.47
CA PRO A 54 24.49 -5.41 -18.62
C PRO A 54 23.72 -4.08 -18.69
N SER A 55 24.38 -2.94 -18.37
CA SER A 55 23.78 -1.59 -18.44
C SER A 55 23.02 -1.40 -19.75
N VAL A 56 21.83 -0.84 -19.68
CA VAL A 56 20.97 -0.56 -20.83
C VAL A 56 20.85 0.95 -21.02
N PRO A 57 20.98 1.46 -22.24
CA PRO A 57 20.70 2.87 -22.52
C PRO A 57 19.28 3.23 -22.08
N HIS A 58 19.15 4.35 -21.36
CA HIS A 58 17.84 4.76 -20.85
C HIS A 58 17.69 6.28 -20.78
N VAL A 59 16.45 6.74 -20.77
CA VAL A 59 16.04 8.07 -20.38
C VAL A 59 15.02 8.00 -19.25
N PHE A 60 15.20 8.83 -18.24
CA PHE A 60 14.26 9.02 -17.14
C PHE A 60 13.77 10.46 -17.14
N PHE A 61 12.51 10.65 -17.49
CA PHE A 61 11.87 11.96 -17.53
C PHE A 61 10.75 12.04 -16.49
N THR A 62 10.74 13.12 -15.72
CA THR A 62 9.65 13.41 -14.76
C THR A 62 8.86 14.61 -15.22
N ALA A 63 7.58 14.43 -15.49
CA ALA A 63 6.68 15.52 -15.86
C ALA A 63 6.44 16.47 -14.68
N SER A 64 6.32 17.76 -14.97
CA SER A 64 6.33 18.84 -13.97
C SER A 64 5.15 19.82 -14.05
N ARG A 65 4.10 19.48 -14.82
CA ARG A 65 2.93 20.36 -15.07
C ARG A 65 3.29 21.69 -15.74
N GLN A 66 4.40 21.75 -16.49
CA GLN A 66 4.75 22.89 -17.29
C GLN A 66 3.99 22.88 -18.63
N PRO A 67 3.82 24.02 -19.33
CA PRO A 67 3.22 24.04 -20.66
C PRO A 67 3.87 23.01 -21.59
N LEU A 68 3.09 22.43 -22.52
CA LEU A 68 3.52 21.34 -23.41
C LEU A 68 4.87 21.60 -24.09
N ALA A 69 5.09 22.80 -24.62
CA ALA A 69 6.37 23.15 -25.27
C ALA A 69 7.55 23.06 -24.32
N ARG A 70 7.35 23.41 -23.04
CA ARG A 70 8.40 23.33 -22.02
C ARG A 70 8.64 21.89 -21.58
N GLU A 71 7.60 21.08 -21.42
CA GLU A 71 7.75 19.65 -21.14
C GLU A 71 8.54 18.93 -22.25
N LEU A 72 8.23 19.23 -23.51
CA LEU A 72 8.97 18.67 -24.66
C LEU A 72 10.43 19.13 -24.71
N GLU A 73 10.70 20.40 -24.39
CA GLU A 73 12.07 20.91 -24.28
C GLU A 73 12.85 20.20 -23.17
N MET A 74 12.25 20.05 -21.98
CA MET A 74 12.85 19.34 -20.86
C MET A 74 13.09 17.86 -21.19
N PHE A 75 12.13 17.21 -21.85
CA PHE A 75 12.29 15.84 -22.34
C PHE A 75 13.45 15.73 -23.33
N ALA A 76 13.57 16.65 -24.28
CA ALA A 76 14.68 16.69 -25.22
C ALA A 76 16.02 16.85 -24.50
N GLN A 77 16.09 17.66 -23.45
CA GLN A 77 17.32 17.83 -22.64
C GLN A 77 17.70 16.52 -21.93
N GLU A 78 16.73 15.78 -21.37
CA GLU A 78 17.00 14.48 -20.74
C GLU A 78 17.44 13.43 -21.79
N VAL A 79 16.79 13.39 -22.96
CA VAL A 79 17.23 12.55 -24.08
C VAL A 79 18.67 12.91 -24.49
N ALA A 80 18.98 14.18 -24.62
CA ALA A 80 20.32 14.63 -24.97
C ALA A 80 21.40 14.22 -23.94
N ARG A 81 21.07 14.15 -22.66
CA ARG A 81 21.96 13.69 -21.57
C ARG A 81 22.11 12.18 -21.50
N SER A 82 21.15 11.46 -22.06
CA SER A 82 21.09 10.01 -21.98
C SER A 82 22.10 9.31 -22.89
N GLU A 83 22.30 8.00 -22.64
CA GLU A 83 23.08 7.10 -23.49
C GLU A 83 22.25 6.48 -24.62
N LEU A 84 21.01 6.92 -24.82
CA LEU A 84 20.18 6.46 -25.92
C LEU A 84 20.84 6.75 -27.28
N PRO A 85 20.66 5.90 -28.29
CA PRO A 85 21.10 6.22 -29.68
C PRO A 85 20.59 7.57 -30.16
N ALA A 86 19.30 7.87 -29.83
CA ALA A 86 18.67 9.17 -30.09
C ALA A 86 19.40 10.36 -29.42
N GLY A 87 20.00 10.16 -28.24
CA GLY A 87 20.65 11.18 -27.43
C GLY A 87 21.84 11.85 -28.19
N THR A 88 22.58 11.06 -28.95
CA THR A 88 23.70 11.58 -29.76
C THR A 88 23.20 12.55 -30.84
N VAL A 89 22.08 12.24 -31.48
CA VAL A 89 21.49 13.09 -32.55
C VAL A 89 20.94 14.39 -31.95
N VAL A 90 20.22 14.29 -30.82
CA VAL A 90 19.66 15.47 -30.14
C VAL A 90 20.77 16.40 -29.63
N ARG A 91 21.86 15.87 -29.04
CA ARG A 91 23.03 16.65 -28.61
C ARG A 91 23.68 17.42 -29.77
N GLY A 92 23.68 16.85 -30.97
CA GLY A 92 24.22 17.49 -32.16
C GLY A 92 23.39 18.67 -32.68
N GLY A 93 22.28 19.03 -32.01
CA GLY A 93 21.41 20.16 -32.38
C GLY A 93 20.54 19.92 -33.61
N GLY A 94 20.46 18.68 -34.10
CA GLY A 94 19.73 18.34 -35.32
C GLY A 94 18.23 18.09 -35.14
N VAL A 95 17.75 17.98 -33.89
CA VAL A 95 16.36 17.61 -33.60
C VAL A 95 15.81 18.41 -32.43
N THR A 96 14.62 18.99 -32.65
CA THR A 96 13.76 19.56 -31.60
C THR A 96 12.40 18.85 -31.63
N PHE A 97 11.83 18.62 -30.47
CA PHE A 97 10.52 17.94 -30.39
C PHE A 97 9.39 18.98 -30.40
N GLY A 98 8.55 18.95 -31.43
CA GLY A 98 7.34 19.80 -31.52
C GLY A 98 6.06 19.12 -30.98
N SER A 99 6.11 17.81 -30.73
CA SER A 99 4.98 17.02 -30.19
C SER A 99 5.49 15.73 -29.56
N TRP A 100 4.68 15.13 -28.65
CA TRP A 100 4.95 13.81 -28.09
C TRP A 100 4.96 12.71 -29.15
N ASP A 101 4.12 12.84 -30.20
CA ASP A 101 4.10 11.93 -31.35
C ASP A 101 5.48 11.88 -32.03
N GLY A 102 6.01 13.03 -32.37
CA GLY A 102 7.33 13.15 -33.00
C GLY A 102 8.45 12.68 -32.10
N ALA A 103 8.42 13.05 -30.81
CA ALA A 103 9.44 12.66 -29.84
C ALA A 103 9.52 11.14 -29.65
N LEU A 104 8.39 10.49 -29.39
CA LEU A 104 8.34 9.05 -29.13
C LEU A 104 8.60 8.22 -30.40
N THR A 105 8.10 8.67 -31.55
CA THR A 105 8.41 8.03 -32.84
C THR A 105 9.90 8.11 -33.15
N PHE A 106 10.52 9.26 -32.89
CA PHE A 106 11.98 9.45 -33.09
C PHE A 106 12.79 8.50 -32.20
N LEU A 107 12.43 8.38 -30.91
CA LEU A 107 13.11 7.43 -30.00
C LEU A 107 12.96 5.98 -30.45
N ALA A 108 11.78 5.59 -30.88
CA ALA A 108 11.54 4.22 -31.40
C ALA A 108 12.37 3.91 -32.64
N THR A 109 12.42 4.87 -33.60
CA THR A 109 13.16 4.70 -34.86
C THR A 109 14.67 4.72 -34.64
N ALA A 110 15.16 5.55 -33.75
CA ALA A 110 16.58 5.67 -33.43
C ALA A 110 17.12 4.51 -32.61
N ALA A 111 16.26 3.68 -32.01
CA ALA A 111 16.68 2.53 -31.22
C ALA A 111 17.47 1.49 -32.06
N GLY A 112 17.11 1.31 -33.35
CA GLY A 112 17.68 0.27 -34.18
C GLY A 112 17.47 -1.11 -33.53
N GLU A 113 18.56 -1.84 -33.32
CA GLU A 113 18.55 -3.16 -32.65
C GLU A 113 18.93 -3.06 -31.14
N THR A 114 19.20 -1.84 -30.64
CA THR A 114 19.66 -1.63 -29.28
C THR A 114 18.48 -1.62 -28.29
N ALA A 115 18.45 -2.58 -27.39
CA ALA A 115 17.47 -2.59 -26.31
C ALA A 115 17.67 -1.33 -25.42
N GLN A 116 16.59 -0.60 -25.17
CA GLN A 116 16.62 0.65 -24.40
C GLN A 116 15.40 0.78 -23.51
N VAL A 117 15.49 1.64 -22.49
CA VAL A 117 14.41 1.92 -21.55
C VAL A 117 13.99 3.38 -21.62
N ILE A 118 12.70 3.63 -21.75
CA ILE A 118 12.10 4.97 -21.71
C ILE A 118 11.18 5.03 -20.50
N VAL A 119 11.50 5.91 -19.55
CA VAL A 119 10.70 6.13 -18.34
C VAL A 119 10.06 7.52 -18.41
N ILE A 120 8.74 7.56 -18.23
CA ILE A 120 7.98 8.80 -18.07
C ILE A 120 7.31 8.75 -16.69
N ASP A 121 7.88 9.47 -15.74
CA ASP A 121 7.37 9.60 -14.39
C ASP A 121 6.36 10.74 -14.28
N GLU A 122 5.37 10.58 -13.40
CA GLU A 122 4.19 11.47 -13.25
C GLU A 122 3.45 11.68 -14.58
N PHE A 123 3.31 10.61 -15.38
CA PHE A 123 2.57 10.61 -16.65
C PHE A 123 1.16 11.21 -16.56
N PRO A 124 0.38 11.03 -15.47
CA PRO A 124 -0.88 11.72 -15.27
C PRO A 124 -0.85 13.23 -15.52
N TYR A 125 0.24 13.93 -15.17
CA TYR A 125 0.36 15.38 -15.37
C TYR A 125 0.36 15.78 -16.85
N LEU A 126 0.94 14.94 -17.70
CA LEU A 126 0.93 15.18 -19.16
C LEU A 126 -0.47 14.98 -19.72
N VAL A 127 -1.19 13.96 -19.26
CA VAL A 127 -2.57 13.68 -19.71
C VAL A 127 -3.55 14.75 -19.21
N GLU A 128 -3.36 15.31 -18.01
CA GLU A 128 -4.14 16.44 -17.50
C GLU A 128 -4.01 17.67 -18.41
N GLN A 129 -2.82 17.91 -18.96
CA GLN A 129 -2.55 19.05 -19.85
C GLN A 129 -2.99 18.80 -21.28
N ASP A 130 -2.78 17.59 -21.78
CA ASP A 130 -3.14 17.17 -23.13
C ASP A 130 -3.88 15.82 -23.09
N PRO A 131 -5.20 15.84 -23.00
CA PRO A 131 -6.02 14.62 -23.06
C PRO A 131 -5.83 13.79 -24.32
N SER A 132 -5.33 14.37 -25.42
CA SER A 132 -5.05 13.66 -26.66
C SER A 132 -3.80 12.77 -26.59
N LEU A 133 -2.98 12.96 -25.55
CA LEU A 133 -1.72 12.21 -25.38
C LEU A 133 -1.93 10.70 -25.28
N GLU A 134 -3.04 10.25 -24.71
CA GLU A 134 -3.35 8.81 -24.65
C GLU A 134 -3.54 8.22 -26.05
N ALA A 135 -4.31 8.88 -26.90
CA ALA A 135 -4.51 8.44 -28.27
C ALA A 135 -3.22 8.55 -29.10
N THR A 136 -2.42 9.59 -28.84
CA THR A 136 -1.09 9.75 -29.42
C THR A 136 -0.17 8.59 -29.04
N LEU A 137 -0.10 8.28 -27.77
CA LEU A 137 0.72 7.16 -27.28
C LEU A 137 0.23 5.81 -27.82
N GLN A 138 -1.09 5.61 -27.88
CA GLN A 138 -1.68 4.43 -28.51
C GLN A 138 -1.17 4.27 -29.95
N LYS A 139 -1.30 5.32 -30.76
CA LYS A 139 -0.87 5.33 -32.17
C LYS A 139 0.63 5.01 -32.31
N VAL A 140 1.46 5.67 -31.50
CA VAL A 140 2.92 5.49 -31.54
C VAL A 140 3.30 4.10 -31.05
N TRP A 141 2.62 3.58 -30.03
CA TRP A 141 2.82 2.21 -29.55
C TRP A 141 2.50 1.19 -30.63
N ASP A 142 1.32 1.26 -31.20
CA ASP A 142 0.83 0.29 -32.17
C ASP A 142 1.65 0.30 -33.49
N ARG A 143 2.32 1.39 -33.84
CA ARG A 143 3.05 1.53 -35.10
C ARG A 143 4.58 1.49 -35.01
N TYR A 144 5.13 1.85 -33.85
CA TYR A 144 6.58 2.07 -33.72
C TYR A 144 7.15 1.41 -32.45
N LEU A 145 6.73 1.84 -31.26
CA LEU A 145 7.32 1.38 -30.00
C LEU A 145 7.13 -0.13 -29.77
N GLY A 146 5.97 -0.68 -30.14
CA GLY A 146 5.72 -2.12 -30.01
C GLY A 146 6.60 -3.01 -30.88
N GLU A 147 7.11 -2.48 -32.00
CA GLU A 147 8.02 -3.19 -32.91
C GLU A 147 9.50 -2.83 -32.70
N ALA A 148 9.81 -1.87 -31.82
CA ALA A 148 11.16 -1.48 -31.48
C ALA A 148 11.64 -2.14 -30.17
N PRO A 149 12.95 -2.34 -29.96
CA PRO A 149 13.48 -2.96 -28.74
C PRO A 149 13.44 -1.98 -27.55
N VAL A 150 12.23 -1.57 -27.14
CA VAL A 150 11.99 -0.55 -26.12
C VAL A 150 11.21 -1.11 -24.95
N LEU A 151 11.70 -0.93 -23.72
CA LEU A 151 10.92 -1.04 -22.52
C LEU A 151 10.35 0.34 -22.15
N LEU A 152 9.07 0.57 -22.38
CA LEU A 152 8.37 1.78 -21.96
C LEU A 152 7.82 1.60 -20.54
N VAL A 153 8.17 2.50 -19.62
CA VAL A 153 7.67 2.50 -18.24
C VAL A 153 6.95 3.82 -17.98
N LEU A 154 5.64 3.76 -17.82
CA LEU A 154 4.84 4.91 -17.36
C LEU A 154 4.61 4.81 -15.87
N ILE A 155 4.94 5.85 -15.13
CA ILE A 155 4.77 5.92 -13.67
C ILE A 155 3.76 7.01 -13.33
N GLY A 156 2.89 6.72 -12.36
CA GLY A 156 1.98 7.73 -11.82
C GLY A 156 1.67 7.54 -10.36
N SER A 157 1.55 8.66 -9.65
CA SER A 157 1.19 8.69 -8.24
C SER A 157 -0.34 8.78 -8.01
N ASP A 158 -1.10 9.21 -9.01
CA ASP A 158 -2.57 9.13 -9.00
C ASP A 158 -3.00 7.73 -9.42
N VAL A 159 -3.32 6.90 -8.41
CA VAL A 159 -3.72 5.50 -8.60
C VAL A 159 -5.02 5.40 -9.40
N SER A 160 -5.96 6.32 -9.18
CA SER A 160 -7.27 6.33 -9.83
C SER A 160 -7.12 6.66 -11.32
N MET A 161 -6.36 7.69 -11.63
CA MET A 161 -6.11 8.12 -13.00
C MET A 161 -5.31 7.06 -13.77
N MET A 162 -4.22 6.53 -13.20
CA MET A 162 -3.45 5.46 -13.83
C MET A 162 -4.27 4.19 -14.07
N SER A 163 -5.17 3.84 -13.15
CA SER A 163 -6.10 2.71 -13.36
C SER A 163 -7.13 3.02 -14.46
N ALA A 164 -7.56 4.27 -14.58
CA ALA A 164 -8.51 4.67 -15.63
C ALA A 164 -7.87 4.59 -17.01
N LEU A 165 -6.59 4.90 -17.18
CA LEU A 165 -5.89 4.85 -18.48
C LEU A 165 -5.96 3.48 -19.17
N THR A 166 -6.06 2.40 -18.40
CA THR A 166 -6.10 1.03 -18.92
C THR A 166 -7.50 0.40 -18.91
N GLN A 167 -8.58 1.20 -18.69
CA GLN A 167 -9.97 0.71 -18.75
C GLN A 167 -10.43 0.48 -20.20
N TYR A 168 -11.47 -0.35 -20.35
CA TYR A 168 -11.95 -0.84 -21.64
C TYR A 168 -12.26 0.24 -22.68
N ASP A 169 -12.73 1.40 -22.28
CA ASP A 169 -13.13 2.53 -23.13
C ASP A 169 -12.00 3.53 -23.41
N ARG A 170 -10.77 3.25 -22.92
CA ARG A 170 -9.63 4.16 -23.06
C ARG A 170 -8.65 3.72 -24.14
N PRO A 171 -7.93 4.69 -24.77
CA PRO A 171 -6.98 4.39 -25.85
C PRO A 171 -5.90 3.36 -25.47
N LEU A 172 -5.42 3.36 -24.24
CA LEU A 172 -4.35 2.47 -23.78
C LEU A 172 -4.85 1.10 -23.31
N TYR A 173 -6.14 0.80 -23.39
CA TYR A 173 -6.67 -0.52 -23.02
C TYR A 173 -5.94 -1.66 -23.74
N GLY A 174 -5.47 -2.64 -22.99
CA GLY A 174 -4.77 -3.84 -23.48
C GLY A 174 -3.39 -3.59 -24.11
N ARG A 175 -2.80 -2.36 -24.01
CA ARG A 175 -1.45 -2.09 -24.50
C ARG A 175 -0.38 -2.39 -23.45
N PRO A 176 -0.55 -2.04 -22.15
CA PRO A 176 0.42 -2.47 -21.17
C PRO A 176 0.56 -3.99 -21.16
N THR A 177 1.80 -4.45 -21.31
CA THR A 177 2.16 -5.86 -21.21
C THR A 177 2.26 -6.28 -19.75
N LEU A 178 2.41 -5.29 -18.85
CA LEU A 178 2.48 -5.47 -17.41
C LEU A 178 1.88 -4.25 -16.69
N GLU A 179 1.02 -4.50 -15.71
CA GLU A 179 0.55 -3.49 -14.76
C GLU A 179 1.14 -3.78 -13.38
N VAL A 180 1.87 -2.80 -12.83
CA VAL A 180 2.52 -2.90 -11.52
C VAL A 180 1.85 -1.95 -10.54
N VAL A 181 1.39 -2.47 -9.41
CA VAL A 181 0.95 -1.67 -8.27
C VAL A 181 2.02 -1.72 -7.20
N VAL A 182 2.70 -0.61 -6.97
CA VAL A 182 3.72 -0.52 -5.93
C VAL A 182 3.02 -0.17 -4.62
N GLU A 183 2.94 -1.16 -3.75
CA GLU A 183 2.38 -1.01 -2.41
C GLU A 183 3.40 -0.40 -1.43
N PRO A 184 2.97 0.18 -0.29
CA PRO A 184 3.87 0.46 0.82
C PRO A 184 4.68 -0.78 1.23
N PHE A 185 5.76 -0.61 1.98
CA PHE A 185 6.49 -1.74 2.56
C PHE A 185 5.58 -2.60 3.43
N GLY A 186 5.72 -3.90 3.30
CA GLY A 186 5.17 -4.84 4.26
C GLY A 186 5.99 -4.85 5.57
N PRO A 187 5.51 -5.57 6.59
CA PRO A 187 6.24 -5.67 7.85
C PRO A 187 7.62 -6.33 7.70
N HIS A 188 7.81 -7.23 6.73
CA HIS A 188 9.11 -7.84 6.43
C HIS A 188 10.13 -6.81 5.94
N GLU A 189 9.76 -5.99 4.96
CA GLU A 189 10.63 -4.93 4.44
C GLU A 189 10.89 -3.85 5.49
N THR A 190 9.90 -3.56 6.35
CA THR A 190 10.06 -2.66 7.50
C THR A 190 11.07 -3.22 8.50
N ALA A 191 11.01 -4.52 8.81
CA ALA A 191 11.99 -5.20 9.68
C ALA A 191 13.40 -5.16 9.08
N GLU A 192 13.54 -5.44 7.78
CA GLU A 192 14.83 -5.40 7.07
C GLU A 192 15.44 -3.98 7.12
N MET A 193 14.63 -2.95 6.87
CA MET A 193 15.10 -1.56 6.86
C MET A 193 15.50 -1.05 8.25
N LEU A 194 14.71 -1.36 9.27
CA LEU A 194 14.93 -0.87 10.63
C LEU A 194 15.87 -1.76 11.45
N GLY A 195 16.07 -3.02 11.07
CA GLY A 195 16.84 -4.01 11.85
C GLY A 195 16.17 -4.36 13.16
N LEU A 196 14.83 -4.40 13.20
CA LEU A 196 14.03 -4.70 14.38
C LEU A 196 13.64 -6.17 14.45
N PRO A 197 13.44 -6.73 15.65
CA PRO A 197 12.79 -8.02 15.85
C PRO A 197 11.38 -8.03 15.26
N ALA A 198 10.84 -9.20 14.93
CA ALA A 198 9.57 -9.34 14.24
C ALA A 198 8.39 -8.64 14.93
N ALA A 199 8.25 -8.79 16.24
CA ALA A 199 7.20 -8.16 17.03
C ALA A 199 7.27 -6.62 16.96
N ASP A 200 8.47 -6.06 17.11
CA ASP A 200 8.68 -4.62 17.10
C ASP A 200 8.57 -4.02 15.70
N ALA A 201 8.95 -4.78 14.67
CA ALA A 201 8.75 -4.39 13.27
C ALA A 201 7.26 -4.32 12.90
N ILE A 202 6.46 -5.26 13.41
CA ILE A 202 5.00 -5.23 13.25
C ILE A 202 4.41 -4.01 13.99
N ASP A 203 4.86 -3.73 15.22
CA ASP A 203 4.45 -2.53 15.96
C ASP A 203 4.86 -1.24 15.21
N ALA A 204 6.09 -1.18 14.67
CA ALA A 204 6.54 -0.07 13.82
C ALA A 204 5.68 0.11 12.57
N GLN A 205 5.25 -0.99 11.94
CA GLN A 205 4.35 -0.95 10.78
C GLN A 205 3.01 -0.26 11.09
N LEU A 206 2.48 -0.40 12.31
CA LEU A 206 1.24 0.26 12.73
C LEU A 206 1.37 1.80 12.85
N VAL A 207 2.60 2.30 13.00
CA VAL A 207 2.93 3.73 13.06
C VAL A 207 3.29 4.29 11.69
N LEU A 208 4.17 3.57 10.96
CA LEU A 208 4.79 4.04 9.72
C LEU A 208 3.95 3.80 8.48
N GLY A 209 3.06 2.78 8.51
CA GLY A 209 2.28 2.36 7.35
C GLY A 209 3.11 1.85 6.16
N GLY A 210 4.40 1.57 6.39
CA GLY A 210 5.32 1.09 5.36
C GLY A 210 5.74 2.16 4.33
N PHE A 211 5.62 3.46 4.65
CA PHE A 211 6.11 4.51 3.76
C PHE A 211 7.63 4.67 3.90
N PRO A 212 8.41 4.36 2.84
CA PRO A 212 9.88 4.43 2.91
C PRO A 212 10.40 5.79 3.39
N GLN A 213 9.75 6.89 2.98
CA GLN A 213 10.16 8.24 3.39
C GLN A 213 10.02 8.49 4.90
N ILE A 214 9.03 7.90 5.55
CA ILE A 214 8.88 8.01 7.00
C ILE A 214 9.80 7.01 7.69
N THR A 215 9.91 5.81 7.13
CA THR A 215 10.73 4.73 7.69
C THR A 215 12.22 5.09 7.74
N GLN A 216 12.74 5.83 6.75
CA GLN A 216 14.15 6.25 6.73
C GLN A 216 14.53 7.28 7.82
N GLU A 217 13.54 7.97 8.41
CA GLU A 217 13.77 8.87 9.55
C GLU A 217 13.99 8.10 10.86
N TRP A 218 13.65 6.82 10.88
CA TRP A 218 13.86 5.98 12.05
C TRP A 218 15.28 5.40 12.02
N ARG A 219 16.09 5.75 13.01
CA ARG A 219 17.46 5.23 13.12
C ARG A 219 17.42 3.73 13.38
N ARG A 220 18.15 2.98 12.55
CA ARG A 220 18.22 1.52 12.63
C ARG A 220 18.56 1.03 14.04
N GLY A 221 17.77 0.10 14.54
CA GLY A 221 17.95 -0.52 15.85
C GLY A 221 17.59 0.34 17.07
N THR A 222 16.97 1.53 16.86
CA THR A 222 16.47 2.32 17.99
C THR A 222 15.05 1.92 18.37
N ASP A 223 14.70 2.20 19.62
CA ASP A 223 13.36 1.96 20.16
C ASP A 223 12.28 2.84 19.49
N MET A 224 11.04 2.37 19.44
CA MET A 224 9.91 3.09 18.89
C MET A 224 9.62 4.39 19.64
N TRP A 225 9.82 4.39 20.93
CA TRP A 225 9.52 5.56 21.76
C TRP A 225 10.53 6.67 21.55
N ASP A 226 11.81 6.33 21.40
CA ASP A 226 12.87 7.28 21.05
C ASP A 226 12.58 7.93 19.69
N PHE A 227 12.16 7.12 18.69
CA PHE A 227 11.74 7.62 17.41
C PHE A 227 10.54 8.57 17.51
N LEU A 228 9.50 8.21 18.26
CA LEU A 228 8.32 9.07 18.45
C LEU A 228 8.66 10.37 19.16
N GLU A 229 9.52 10.34 20.18
CA GLU A 229 9.99 11.54 20.89
C GLU A 229 10.74 12.48 19.94
N GLU A 230 11.64 11.96 19.13
CA GLU A 230 12.37 12.73 18.12
C GLU A 230 11.43 13.34 17.07
N GLN A 231 10.56 12.52 16.48
CA GLN A 231 9.66 12.98 15.41
C GLN A 231 8.61 13.98 15.89
N LEU A 232 8.01 13.75 17.06
CA LEU A 232 6.96 14.63 17.60
C LEU A 232 7.54 15.92 18.23
N SER A 233 8.84 16.00 18.44
CA SER A 233 9.53 17.24 18.82
C SER A 233 9.77 18.17 17.65
N ASN A 234 9.65 17.69 16.41
CA ASN A 234 9.86 18.47 15.19
C ASN A 234 8.56 18.59 14.37
N PRO A 235 7.85 19.73 14.40
CA PRO A 235 6.58 19.93 13.68
C PRO A 235 6.67 19.69 12.17
N THR A 236 7.88 19.75 11.59
CA THR A 236 8.11 19.56 10.16
C THR A 236 8.52 18.13 9.80
N SER A 237 8.56 17.22 10.77
CA SER A 237 8.97 15.83 10.53
C SER A 237 8.04 15.12 9.53
N PRO A 238 8.55 14.19 8.72
CA PRO A 238 7.75 13.41 7.78
C PRO A 238 6.59 12.65 8.44
N LEU A 239 6.75 12.20 9.66
CA LEU A 239 5.68 11.54 10.44
C LEU A 239 4.49 12.47 10.68
N ILE A 240 4.74 13.73 10.98
CA ILE A 240 3.70 14.74 11.26
C ILE A 240 3.07 15.24 9.96
N VAL A 241 3.90 15.78 9.06
CA VAL A 241 3.38 16.41 7.82
C VAL A 241 2.85 15.38 6.81
N GLY A 242 3.19 14.10 6.96
CA GLY A 242 2.76 13.02 6.07
C GLY A 242 1.26 12.86 6.01
N GLY A 243 0.60 12.78 7.17
CA GLY A 243 -0.86 12.61 7.26
C GLY A 243 -1.63 13.80 6.69
N GLU A 244 -1.25 15.05 7.02
CA GLU A 244 -1.89 16.23 6.46
C GLU A 244 -1.73 16.30 4.93
N ARG A 245 -0.56 15.95 4.41
CA ARG A 245 -0.33 15.91 2.96
C ARG A 245 -1.14 14.82 2.26
N ILE A 246 -1.35 13.67 2.90
CA ILE A 246 -2.25 12.63 2.39
C ILE A 246 -3.68 13.19 2.33
N LEU A 247 -4.15 13.80 3.43
CA LEU A 247 -5.50 14.36 3.48
C LEU A 247 -5.72 15.47 2.45
N SER A 248 -4.75 16.36 2.28
CA SER A 248 -4.85 17.48 1.32
C SER A 248 -4.79 17.01 -0.12
N ALA A 249 -4.01 15.96 -0.41
CA ALA A 249 -3.91 15.42 -1.76
C ALA A 249 -5.13 14.57 -2.16
N GLU A 250 -5.67 13.78 -1.22
CA GLU A 250 -6.80 12.88 -1.49
C GLU A 250 -8.18 13.59 -1.38
N PHE A 251 -8.27 14.64 -0.56
CA PHE A 251 -9.52 15.31 -0.24
C PHE A 251 -9.39 16.84 -0.29
N PRO A 252 -9.06 17.44 -1.44
CA PRO A 252 -8.88 18.89 -1.53
C PRO A 252 -10.18 19.67 -1.24
N GLU A 253 -11.33 19.14 -1.63
CA GLU A 253 -12.63 19.81 -1.52
C GLU A 253 -13.67 19.06 -0.68
N GLU A 254 -13.42 17.79 -0.32
CA GLU A 254 -14.40 16.92 0.34
C GLU A 254 -14.40 17.05 1.86
N ALA A 255 -14.75 18.22 2.38
CA ALA A 255 -14.79 18.51 3.83
C ALA A 255 -15.61 17.48 4.64
N ARG A 256 -16.73 16.97 4.10
CA ARG A 256 -17.57 15.96 4.77
C ARG A 256 -16.90 14.59 4.82
N ALA A 257 -16.22 14.18 3.75
CA ALA A 257 -15.46 12.93 3.75
C ALA A 257 -14.29 13.00 4.76
N ARG A 258 -13.57 14.14 4.84
CA ARG A 258 -12.53 14.37 5.86
C ARG A 258 -13.09 14.28 7.28
N GLN A 259 -14.26 14.87 7.55
CA GLN A 259 -14.92 14.81 8.87
C GLN A 259 -15.27 13.37 9.26
N VAL A 260 -15.84 12.58 8.35
CA VAL A 260 -16.17 11.16 8.57
C VAL A 260 -14.90 10.34 8.76
N LEU A 261 -13.87 10.57 7.95
CA LEU A 261 -12.57 9.89 8.07
C LEU A 261 -11.90 10.16 9.43
N ALA A 262 -11.93 11.41 9.92
CA ALA A 262 -11.42 11.77 11.25
C ALA A 262 -12.21 11.06 12.36
N THR A 263 -13.53 10.93 12.21
CA THR A 263 -14.38 10.22 13.17
C THR A 263 -14.03 8.72 13.21
N ILE A 264 -13.83 8.08 12.06
CA ILE A 264 -13.38 6.68 12.00
C ILE A 264 -11.97 6.55 12.59
N GLY A 265 -11.06 7.48 12.26
CA GLY A 265 -9.70 7.54 12.81
C GLY A 265 -9.66 7.68 14.33
N SER A 266 -10.63 8.35 14.95
CA SER A 266 -10.76 8.44 16.41
C SER A 266 -11.18 7.11 17.08
N GLY A 267 -11.59 6.09 16.29
CA GLY A 267 -11.93 4.76 16.80
C GLY A 267 -13.39 4.34 16.63
N GLU A 268 -14.24 5.20 16.04
CA GLU A 268 -15.63 4.85 15.75
C GLU A 268 -15.68 3.91 14.53
N ARG A 269 -16.37 2.76 14.67
CA ARG A 269 -16.31 1.71 13.64
C ARG A 269 -17.66 1.28 13.07
N THR A 270 -18.78 1.64 13.68
CA THR A 270 -20.11 1.27 13.16
C THR A 270 -20.80 2.47 12.53
N PHE A 271 -21.68 2.21 11.56
CA PHE A 271 -22.43 3.28 10.89
C PHE A 271 -23.10 4.23 11.90
N THR A 272 -23.79 3.67 12.89
CA THR A 272 -24.54 4.43 13.91
C THR A 272 -23.62 5.27 14.79
N THR A 273 -22.47 4.71 15.24
CA THR A 273 -21.54 5.45 16.11
C THR A 273 -20.84 6.56 15.34
N ILE A 274 -20.45 6.31 14.09
CA ILE A 274 -19.85 7.30 13.19
C ILE A 274 -20.84 8.45 12.94
N GLN A 275 -22.11 8.12 12.59
CA GLN A 275 -23.15 9.12 12.34
C GLN A 275 -23.34 10.05 13.54
N ARG A 276 -23.53 9.46 14.71
CA ARG A 276 -23.74 10.19 15.96
C ARG A 276 -22.55 11.08 16.31
N ARG A 277 -21.33 10.56 16.21
CA ARG A 277 -20.11 11.29 16.58
C ARG A 277 -19.77 12.40 15.59
N ALA A 278 -19.99 12.15 14.29
CA ALA A 278 -19.81 13.16 13.26
C ALA A 278 -20.92 14.20 13.21
N GLY A 279 -22.08 13.97 13.86
CA GLY A 279 -23.20 14.91 13.88
C GLY A 279 -23.81 15.18 12.51
N ILE A 280 -23.87 14.17 11.63
CA ILE A 280 -24.34 14.33 10.23
C ILE A 280 -25.55 13.43 9.94
N HIS A 281 -26.33 13.80 8.92
CA HIS A 281 -27.46 13.00 8.48
C HIS A 281 -27.01 11.71 7.80
N GLU A 282 -27.86 10.69 7.83
CA GLU A 282 -27.63 9.36 7.26
C GLU A 282 -27.20 9.42 5.79
N THR A 283 -27.93 10.16 4.95
CA THR A 283 -27.64 10.32 3.52
C THR A 283 -26.28 10.97 3.27
N THR A 284 -25.85 11.90 4.12
CA THR A 284 -24.54 12.54 4.05
C THR A 284 -23.44 11.54 4.41
N LEU A 285 -23.66 10.72 5.45
CA LEU A 285 -22.72 9.66 5.83
C LEU A 285 -22.57 8.62 4.72
N GLN A 286 -23.68 8.16 4.12
CA GLN A 286 -23.66 7.19 3.04
C GLN A 286 -22.80 7.67 1.86
N ARG A 287 -23.01 8.94 1.40
CA ARG A 287 -22.20 9.54 0.33
C ARG A 287 -20.73 9.67 0.71
N ALA A 288 -20.43 10.09 1.94
CA ALA A 288 -19.05 10.18 2.41
C ALA A 288 -18.37 8.80 2.46
N LEU A 289 -19.07 7.77 2.92
CA LEU A 289 -18.56 6.40 2.92
C LEU A 289 -18.37 5.83 1.50
N GLU A 290 -19.24 6.18 0.55
CA GLU A 290 -19.06 5.81 -0.86
C GLU A 290 -17.77 6.40 -1.43
N VAL A 291 -17.47 7.65 -1.14
CA VAL A 291 -16.18 8.28 -1.50
C VAL A 291 -15.01 7.57 -0.81
N LEU A 292 -15.09 7.40 0.51
CA LEU A 292 -13.98 6.87 1.33
C LEU A 292 -13.67 5.41 1.05
N VAL A 293 -14.70 4.56 0.87
CA VAL A 293 -14.55 3.12 0.65
C VAL A 293 -14.45 2.77 -0.83
N GLY A 294 -15.33 3.35 -1.67
CA GLY A 294 -15.45 2.98 -3.08
C GLY A 294 -14.43 3.69 -3.97
N GLN A 295 -14.35 5.01 -3.89
CA GLN A 295 -13.53 5.81 -4.80
C GLN A 295 -12.08 5.92 -4.31
N LYS A 296 -11.87 6.40 -3.09
CA LYS A 296 -10.54 6.68 -2.53
C LYS A 296 -9.88 5.47 -1.85
N ARG A 297 -10.67 4.49 -1.42
CA ARG A 297 -10.21 3.27 -0.74
C ARG A 297 -9.32 3.54 0.48
N VAL A 298 -9.56 4.65 1.18
CA VAL A 298 -8.84 5.01 2.41
C VAL A 298 -9.51 4.46 3.67
N VAL A 299 -10.74 3.95 3.53
CA VAL A 299 -11.49 3.25 4.58
C VAL A 299 -11.82 1.84 4.09
N SER A 300 -11.52 0.84 4.91
CA SER A 300 -12.01 -0.53 4.75
C SER A 300 -13.41 -0.67 5.35
N ALA A 301 -14.25 -1.49 4.70
CA ALA A 301 -15.59 -1.83 5.17
C ALA A 301 -15.69 -3.36 5.24
N GLU A 302 -15.71 -3.90 6.46
CA GLU A 302 -15.70 -5.32 6.71
C GLU A 302 -17.07 -5.80 7.24
N ARG A 303 -17.49 -6.96 6.79
CA ARG A 303 -18.68 -7.66 7.31
C ARG A 303 -18.26 -8.92 8.02
N PRO A 304 -19.03 -9.37 9.04
CA PRO A 304 -18.73 -10.61 9.73
C PRO A 304 -18.66 -11.80 8.78
N LEU A 305 -17.61 -12.60 8.93
CA LEU A 305 -17.43 -13.85 8.18
C LEU A 305 -18.07 -14.98 8.97
N SER A 306 -19.22 -15.47 8.50
CA SER A 306 -19.94 -16.59 9.14
C SER A 306 -20.96 -17.22 8.19
N GLY A 307 -21.50 -18.38 8.56
CA GLY A 307 -22.55 -19.10 7.82
C GLY A 307 -23.87 -18.33 7.71
N ARG A 308 -24.06 -17.27 8.48
CA ARG A 308 -25.26 -16.41 8.42
C ARG A 308 -24.93 -15.05 7.80
N ALA A 309 -25.88 -14.53 7.02
CA ALA A 309 -25.77 -13.18 6.48
C ALA A 309 -25.86 -12.15 7.60
N SER A 310 -24.96 -11.18 7.59
CA SER A 310 -25.02 -9.99 8.43
C SER A 310 -24.98 -8.72 7.59
N ARG A 311 -25.71 -7.68 8.06
CA ARG A 311 -25.64 -6.32 7.50
C ARG A 311 -24.73 -5.42 8.32
N GLU A 312 -24.25 -5.90 9.46
CA GLU A 312 -23.36 -5.16 10.35
C GLU A 312 -22.02 -4.96 9.64
N THR A 313 -21.61 -3.73 9.51
CA THR A 313 -20.35 -3.37 8.85
C THR A 313 -19.47 -2.61 9.83
N HIS A 314 -18.21 -3.03 9.96
CA HIS A 314 -17.19 -2.27 10.65
C HIS A 314 -16.34 -1.51 9.63
N TYR A 315 -16.12 -0.24 9.94
CA TYR A 315 -15.30 0.67 9.14
C TYR A 315 -13.99 0.94 9.88
N ALA A 316 -12.89 0.94 9.16
CA ALA A 316 -11.57 1.29 9.69
C ALA A 316 -10.76 2.07 8.66
N VAL A 317 -9.88 2.95 9.13
CA VAL A 317 -8.91 3.60 8.23
C VAL A 317 -7.98 2.51 7.70
N ALA A 318 -7.87 2.38 6.38
CA ALA A 318 -7.13 1.27 5.75
C ALA A 318 -5.60 1.44 5.89
N ASP A 319 -5.12 2.67 5.78
CA ASP A 319 -3.71 3.01 5.88
C ASP A 319 -3.27 3.11 7.35
N PRO A 320 -2.29 2.29 7.82
CA PRO A 320 -1.87 2.30 9.22
C PRO A 320 -1.29 3.65 9.67
N HIS A 321 -0.46 4.31 8.83
CA HIS A 321 0.09 5.63 9.17
C HIS A 321 -1.00 6.68 9.31
N LEU A 322 -1.93 6.73 8.36
CA LEU A 322 -3.05 7.67 8.42
C LEU A 322 -3.94 7.39 9.63
N ARG A 323 -4.14 6.11 9.99
CA ARG A 323 -4.87 5.69 11.19
C ARG A 323 -4.18 6.20 12.46
N PHE A 324 -2.85 6.00 12.58
CA PHE A 324 -2.04 6.52 13.67
C PHE A 324 -2.11 8.04 13.75
N TRP A 325 -1.95 8.71 12.61
CA TRP A 325 -1.98 10.17 12.51
C TRP A 325 -3.34 10.75 12.95
N LEU A 326 -4.45 10.22 12.45
CA LEU A 326 -5.81 10.65 12.80
C LEU A 326 -6.14 10.40 14.28
N ARG A 327 -5.55 9.39 14.90
CA ARG A 327 -5.77 9.05 16.30
C ARG A 327 -4.96 9.95 17.23
N PHE A 328 -3.69 10.19 16.93
CA PHE A 328 -2.74 10.74 17.88
C PHE A 328 -2.13 12.07 17.44
N VAL A 329 -1.79 12.24 16.17
CA VAL A 329 -1.05 13.42 15.68
C VAL A 329 -1.99 14.56 15.36
N GLY A 330 -2.94 14.36 14.44
CA GLY A 330 -3.85 15.39 13.97
C GLY A 330 -4.61 16.12 15.09
N PRO A 331 -5.22 15.41 16.06
CA PRO A 331 -5.93 16.04 17.18
C PRO A 331 -5.02 16.84 18.14
N ASN A 332 -3.71 16.59 18.11
CA ASN A 332 -2.74 17.22 19.01
C ASN A 332 -1.75 18.16 18.29
N MET A 333 -2.03 18.56 17.04
CA MET A 333 -1.15 19.44 16.25
C MET A 333 -0.78 20.72 17.00
N ALA A 334 -1.75 21.36 17.68
CA ALA A 334 -1.49 22.57 18.46
C ALA A 334 -0.46 22.38 19.59
N GLU A 335 -0.39 21.20 20.22
CA GLU A 335 0.63 20.89 21.22
C GLU A 335 2.00 20.68 20.58
N ILE A 336 2.03 19.99 19.43
CA ILE A 336 3.27 19.74 18.67
C ILE A 336 3.87 21.06 18.19
N GLU A 337 3.07 21.96 17.61
CA GLU A 337 3.50 23.26 17.11
C GLU A 337 4.03 24.18 18.23
N ARG A 338 3.56 23.99 19.48
CA ARG A 338 4.08 24.69 20.66
C ARG A 338 5.34 24.04 21.27
N GLY A 339 5.93 23.03 20.61
CA GLY A 339 7.09 22.31 21.12
C GLY A 339 6.78 21.36 22.28
N ARG A 340 5.53 20.94 22.43
CA ARG A 340 5.06 20.05 23.51
C ARG A 340 4.85 18.59 23.02
N GLY A 341 5.63 18.15 22.06
CA GLY A 341 5.55 16.79 21.50
C GLY A 341 5.63 15.68 22.55
N GLY A 342 6.41 15.87 23.60
CA GLY A 342 6.51 14.93 24.71
C GLY A 342 5.17 14.64 25.42
N LEU A 343 4.25 15.62 25.49
CA LEU A 343 2.90 15.38 26.03
C LEU A 343 2.09 14.46 25.11
N VAL A 344 2.31 14.55 23.80
CA VAL A 344 1.64 13.69 22.84
C VAL A 344 2.20 12.27 22.94
N VAL A 345 3.52 12.10 23.09
CA VAL A 345 4.14 10.79 23.36
C VAL A 345 3.56 10.15 24.61
N ALA A 346 3.40 10.89 25.70
CA ALA A 346 2.79 10.38 26.93
C ALA A 346 1.38 9.84 26.69
N LYS A 347 0.53 10.59 25.96
CA LYS A 347 -0.82 10.13 25.57
C LYS A 347 -0.79 8.87 24.70
N ILE A 348 0.18 8.78 23.78
CA ILE A 348 0.34 7.57 22.95
C ILE A 348 0.69 6.39 23.84
N ARG A 349 1.61 6.53 24.80
CA ARG A 349 1.99 5.46 25.73
C ARG A 349 0.79 4.94 26.55
N GLU A 350 -0.07 5.84 27.04
CA GLU A 350 -1.28 5.48 27.79
C GLU A 350 -2.25 4.65 26.94
N ASP A 351 -2.49 5.04 25.70
CA ASP A 351 -3.47 4.42 24.80
C ASP A 351 -2.88 3.27 23.97
N TRP A 352 -1.55 3.08 23.94
CA TRP A 352 -0.84 2.22 23.00
C TRP A 352 -1.33 0.77 23.02
N SER A 353 -1.49 0.19 24.19
CA SER A 353 -1.94 -1.20 24.33
C SER A 353 -3.31 -1.43 23.68
N THR A 354 -4.24 -0.49 23.91
CA THR A 354 -5.59 -0.56 23.33
C THR A 354 -5.59 -0.32 21.82
N TYR A 355 -4.83 0.70 21.37
CA TYR A 355 -4.68 1.03 19.96
C TYR A 355 -4.07 -0.15 19.19
N ARG A 356 -2.92 -0.62 19.63
CA ARG A 356 -2.16 -1.70 19.02
C ARG A 356 -2.96 -2.98 18.89
N GLY A 357 -3.65 -3.41 19.97
CA GLY A 357 -4.42 -4.63 20.00
C GLY A 357 -5.50 -4.71 18.90
N ARG A 358 -6.08 -3.56 18.54
CA ARG A 358 -7.08 -3.48 17.46
C ARG A 358 -6.48 -3.26 16.07
N THR A 359 -5.42 -2.46 16.02
CA THR A 359 -4.85 -2.07 14.73
C THR A 359 -3.98 -3.14 14.11
N VAL A 360 -3.49 -4.10 14.88
CA VAL A 360 -2.74 -5.26 14.39
C VAL A 360 -3.64 -6.30 13.69
N GLU A 361 -4.94 -6.37 14.01
CA GLU A 361 -5.84 -7.39 13.46
C GLU A 361 -5.84 -7.47 11.92
N PRO A 362 -5.99 -6.36 11.17
CA PRO A 362 -5.94 -6.42 9.71
C PRO A 362 -4.61 -6.96 9.17
N LEU A 363 -3.49 -6.63 9.82
CA LEU A 363 -2.17 -7.12 9.43
C LEU A 363 -2.07 -8.64 9.67
N VAL A 364 -2.51 -9.11 10.83
CA VAL A 364 -2.53 -10.55 11.15
C VAL A 364 -3.42 -11.32 10.16
N ARG A 365 -4.61 -10.80 9.85
CA ARG A 365 -5.51 -11.42 8.87
C ARG A 365 -4.89 -11.49 7.48
N GLU A 366 -4.20 -10.44 7.05
CA GLU A 366 -3.48 -10.41 5.78
C GLU A 366 -2.29 -11.39 5.79
N SER A 367 -1.54 -11.47 6.89
CA SER A 367 -0.44 -12.45 7.03
C SER A 367 -0.97 -13.89 6.89
N ILE A 368 -2.07 -14.24 7.58
CA ILE A 368 -2.67 -15.56 7.45
C ILE A 368 -3.19 -15.80 6.02
N LEU A 369 -3.82 -14.79 5.40
CA LEU A 369 -4.31 -14.89 4.03
C LEU A 369 -3.17 -15.20 3.03
N ARG A 370 -1.98 -14.64 3.25
CA ARG A 370 -0.77 -14.89 2.46
C ARG A 370 -0.19 -16.30 2.68
N MET A 371 -0.41 -16.89 3.84
CA MET A 371 -0.03 -18.28 4.12
C MET A 371 -0.92 -19.28 3.37
N LEU A 372 -2.14 -18.90 3.01
CA LEU A 372 -3.08 -19.80 2.34
C LEU A 372 -2.74 -20.03 0.86
N PRO A 373 -2.95 -21.26 0.30
CA PRO A 373 -3.52 -22.44 0.98
C PRO A 373 -2.50 -23.16 1.87
N ASP A 374 -2.88 -23.48 3.08
CA ASP A 374 -2.10 -24.29 4.03
C ASP A 374 -3.05 -25.19 4.81
N GLY A 375 -2.81 -26.50 4.80
CA GLY A 375 -3.69 -27.51 5.42
C GLY A 375 -3.89 -27.33 6.92
N ARG A 376 -2.98 -26.63 7.62
CA ARG A 376 -3.14 -26.27 9.03
C ARG A 376 -4.39 -25.43 9.29
N PHE A 377 -4.84 -24.64 8.32
CA PHE A 377 -6.02 -23.79 8.38
C PHE A 377 -7.26 -24.41 7.73
N GLY A 378 -7.26 -25.75 7.56
CA GLY A 378 -8.32 -26.45 6.85
C GLY A 378 -8.41 -26.05 5.38
N ASP A 379 -9.63 -25.88 4.86
CA ASP A 379 -9.89 -25.48 3.47
C ASP A 379 -10.12 -23.97 3.29
N ALA A 380 -9.67 -23.16 4.25
CA ALA A 380 -9.85 -21.71 4.22
C ALA A 380 -9.20 -21.08 2.99
N ARG A 381 -9.88 -20.09 2.40
CA ARG A 381 -9.38 -19.22 1.31
C ARG A 381 -9.60 -17.74 1.62
N TYR A 382 -10.42 -17.45 2.61
CA TYR A 382 -10.74 -16.10 3.09
C TYR A 382 -10.55 -16.04 4.60
N VAL A 383 -10.05 -14.93 5.07
CA VAL A 383 -9.84 -14.62 6.48
C VAL A 383 -10.59 -13.33 6.80
N GLY A 384 -11.28 -13.28 7.92
CA GLY A 384 -12.00 -12.13 8.43
C GLY A 384 -12.20 -12.22 9.94
N GLY A 385 -13.08 -11.40 10.46
CA GLY A 385 -13.55 -11.47 11.84
C GLY A 385 -15.04 -11.81 11.92
N TYR A 386 -15.52 -12.07 13.12
CA TYR A 386 -16.94 -12.24 13.38
C TYR A 386 -17.37 -11.37 14.55
N TRP A 387 -18.55 -10.75 14.44
CA TRP A 387 -19.17 -9.97 15.50
C TRP A 387 -20.69 -9.97 15.34
N THR A 388 -21.38 -9.87 16.48
CA THR A 388 -22.82 -9.72 16.53
C THR A 388 -23.22 -8.25 16.55
N ARG A 389 -24.47 -7.97 16.22
CA ARG A 389 -25.02 -6.60 16.26
C ARG A 389 -24.96 -5.97 17.66
N LYS A 390 -25.13 -6.78 18.71
CA LYS A 390 -25.10 -6.33 20.10
C LYS A 390 -23.67 -6.12 20.62
N GLY A 391 -22.65 -6.68 19.90
CA GLY A 391 -21.26 -6.66 20.33
C GLY A 391 -20.97 -7.56 21.54
N ASP A 392 -21.87 -8.50 21.83
CA ASP A 392 -21.71 -9.49 22.90
C ASP A 392 -20.75 -10.62 22.51
N VAL A 393 -20.63 -10.90 21.23
CA VAL A 393 -19.66 -11.84 20.68
C VAL A 393 -18.79 -11.11 19.63
N GLU A 394 -17.47 -11.20 19.80
CA GLU A 394 -16.48 -10.73 18.84
C GLU A 394 -15.34 -11.74 18.78
N VAL A 395 -15.04 -12.25 17.57
CA VAL A 395 -13.97 -13.21 17.28
C VAL A 395 -13.01 -12.58 16.28
N ASP A 396 -11.74 -12.49 16.66
CA ASP A 396 -10.72 -11.75 15.94
C ASP A 396 -10.42 -12.36 14.56
N LEU A 397 -10.44 -13.69 14.49
CA LEU A 397 -10.06 -14.47 13.31
C LEU A 397 -11.14 -15.51 12.99
N VAL A 398 -11.61 -15.51 11.76
CA VAL A 398 -12.48 -16.53 11.18
C VAL A 398 -12.00 -16.83 9.78
N GLY A 399 -11.81 -18.11 9.46
CA GLY A 399 -11.42 -18.56 8.13
C GLY A 399 -12.49 -19.42 7.48
N ALA A 400 -12.70 -19.21 6.17
CA ALA A 400 -13.68 -19.98 5.41
C ALA A 400 -13.29 -20.12 3.94
N ARG A 401 -13.87 -21.11 3.25
CA ARG A 401 -13.66 -21.31 1.80
C ARG A 401 -14.35 -20.24 0.94
N LYS A 402 -15.45 -19.65 1.42
CA LYS A 402 -16.23 -18.60 0.73
C LYS A 402 -16.34 -17.37 1.61
N LYS A 403 -16.23 -16.18 1.02
CA LYS A 403 -16.35 -14.91 1.73
C LYS A 403 -17.77 -14.59 2.19
N SER A 404 -18.78 -15.05 1.48
CA SER A 404 -20.17 -14.77 1.78
C SER A 404 -20.93 -16.06 2.06
N ARG A 405 -21.56 -16.14 3.23
CA ARG A 405 -22.37 -17.28 3.69
C ARG A 405 -21.66 -18.62 3.47
N PRO A 406 -20.48 -18.85 4.04
CA PRO A 406 -19.84 -20.15 3.97
C PRO A 406 -20.72 -21.20 4.62
N GLU A 407 -20.81 -22.37 4.02
CA GLU A 407 -21.52 -23.51 4.59
C GLU A 407 -20.81 -24.01 5.85
N ARG A 408 -19.47 -23.93 5.85
CA ARG A 408 -18.58 -24.29 6.95
C ARG A 408 -17.54 -23.22 7.19
N VAL A 409 -17.24 -22.97 8.47
CA VAL A 409 -16.11 -22.17 8.95
C VAL A 409 -14.95 -23.15 9.20
N ALA A 410 -13.83 -22.94 8.55
CA ALA A 410 -12.67 -23.82 8.63
C ALA A 410 -11.88 -23.62 9.92
N PHE A 411 -11.73 -22.36 10.37
CA PHE A 411 -11.07 -22.04 11.64
C PHE A 411 -11.68 -20.82 12.32
N VAL A 412 -11.51 -20.77 13.63
CA VAL A 412 -11.72 -19.57 14.46
C VAL A 412 -10.47 -19.28 15.26
N GLY A 413 -10.24 -18.01 15.60
CA GLY A 413 -9.00 -17.66 16.28
C GLY A 413 -9.05 -16.36 17.07
N SER A 414 -8.06 -16.19 17.95
CA SER A 414 -7.90 -14.98 18.76
C SER A 414 -6.49 -14.44 18.67
N ILE A 415 -6.38 -13.10 18.67
CA ILE A 415 -5.14 -12.37 18.62
C ILE A 415 -4.85 -11.77 19.99
N LYS A 416 -3.71 -12.10 20.57
CA LYS A 416 -3.23 -11.57 21.85
C LYS A 416 -1.93 -10.81 21.65
N TRP A 417 -2.07 -9.56 21.18
CA TRP A 417 -0.93 -8.68 20.90
C TRP A 417 -0.56 -7.86 22.15
N ARG A 418 -0.19 -8.57 23.22
CA ARG A 418 0.16 -8.04 24.56
C ARG A 418 1.66 -8.06 24.76
N GLU A 419 2.19 -7.09 25.51
CA GLU A 419 3.55 -7.15 26.04
C GLU A 419 3.59 -7.99 27.32
N ARG A 420 4.63 -8.78 27.48
CA ARG A 420 4.95 -9.52 28.71
C ARG A 420 3.91 -10.57 29.14
N THR A 421 2.93 -10.89 28.31
CA THR A 421 1.90 -11.86 28.65
C THR A 421 1.64 -12.80 27.48
N PRO A 422 2.08 -14.06 27.55
CA PRO A 422 1.87 -15.04 26.51
C PRO A 422 0.37 -15.40 26.37
N PHE A 423 0.05 -16.08 25.29
CA PHE A 423 -1.26 -16.71 25.11
C PHE A 423 -1.37 -17.91 26.05
N GLY A 424 -2.36 -17.90 26.92
CA GLY A 424 -2.48 -18.90 28.00
C GLY A 424 -3.80 -19.68 27.95
N GLY A 425 -3.94 -20.60 28.92
CA GLY A 425 -5.11 -21.47 29.03
C GLY A 425 -6.47 -20.74 29.11
N ARG A 426 -6.50 -19.52 29.67
CA ARG A 426 -7.72 -18.69 29.67
C ARG A 426 -8.08 -18.21 28.27
N ASP A 427 -7.08 -17.89 27.46
CA ASP A 427 -7.29 -17.45 26.08
C ASP A 427 -7.79 -18.64 25.23
N LEU A 428 -7.20 -19.82 25.43
CA LEU A 428 -7.64 -21.07 24.80
C LEU A 428 -9.10 -21.41 25.19
N GLY A 429 -9.44 -21.37 26.46
CA GLY A 429 -10.80 -21.64 26.92
C GLY A 429 -11.83 -20.67 26.32
N ARG A 430 -11.46 -19.39 26.17
CA ARG A 430 -12.31 -18.39 25.54
C ARG A 430 -12.56 -18.65 24.05
N ILE A 431 -11.51 -18.98 23.29
CA ILE A 431 -11.64 -19.25 21.85
C ILE A 431 -12.44 -20.53 21.62
N ALA A 432 -12.25 -21.58 22.45
CA ALA A 432 -13.03 -22.80 22.38
C ALA A 432 -14.53 -22.57 22.66
N ALA A 433 -14.87 -21.70 23.62
CA ALA A 433 -16.23 -21.28 23.85
C ALA A 433 -16.82 -20.48 22.68
N GLN A 434 -16.07 -19.51 22.18
CA GLN A 434 -16.47 -18.64 21.04
C GLN A 434 -16.67 -19.43 19.74
N ARG A 435 -15.97 -20.57 19.55
CA ARG A 435 -16.18 -21.46 18.40
C ARG A 435 -17.67 -21.81 18.26
N ASN A 436 -18.33 -22.15 19.34
CA ASN A 436 -19.74 -22.57 19.32
C ASN A 436 -20.73 -21.43 19.03
N GLU A 437 -20.26 -20.17 19.11
CA GLU A 437 -21.09 -18.99 18.89
C GLU A 437 -21.02 -18.47 17.45
N VAL A 438 -20.03 -18.91 16.65
CA VAL A 438 -19.88 -18.52 15.25
C VAL A 438 -20.70 -19.46 14.35
N PRO A 439 -21.71 -18.96 13.62
CA PRO A 439 -22.51 -19.83 12.75
C PRO A 439 -21.67 -20.47 11.63
N GLY A 440 -21.75 -21.78 11.50
CA GLY A 440 -21.03 -22.57 10.50
C GLY A 440 -19.78 -23.27 11.05
N THR A 441 -19.53 -23.20 12.36
CA THR A 441 -18.51 -24.00 13.06
C THR A 441 -19.03 -25.36 13.48
N ASP A 442 -18.13 -26.30 13.68
CA ASP A 442 -18.35 -27.66 14.19
C ASP A 442 -17.20 -28.07 15.12
N GLU A 443 -17.17 -29.32 15.57
CA GLU A 443 -16.13 -29.85 16.47
C GLU A 443 -14.76 -29.93 15.78
N ASP A 444 -14.74 -30.08 14.45
CA ASP A 444 -13.51 -30.13 13.62
C ASP A 444 -12.99 -28.74 13.23
N THR A 445 -13.68 -27.65 13.61
CA THR A 445 -13.24 -26.29 13.30
C THR A 445 -11.94 -25.98 14.05
N VAL A 446 -10.88 -25.67 13.30
CA VAL A 446 -9.54 -25.44 13.81
C VAL A 446 -9.48 -24.22 14.73
N LEU A 447 -8.75 -24.33 15.85
CA LEU A 447 -8.51 -23.24 16.79
C LEU A 447 -7.14 -22.60 16.50
N VAL A 448 -7.12 -21.30 16.16
CA VAL A 448 -5.92 -20.53 15.82
C VAL A 448 -5.62 -19.53 16.94
N GLY A 449 -4.42 -19.61 17.51
CA GLY A 449 -3.91 -18.61 18.44
C GLY A 449 -2.83 -17.77 17.77
N VAL A 450 -2.88 -16.44 17.96
CA VAL A 450 -1.80 -15.51 17.54
C VAL A 450 -1.33 -14.74 18.77
N SER A 451 -0.05 -14.80 19.06
CA SER A 451 0.53 -14.16 20.26
C SER A 451 1.80 -13.38 19.92
N ARG A 452 1.91 -12.14 20.46
CA ARG A 452 3.13 -11.34 20.39
C ARG A 452 4.26 -11.93 21.23
N GLU A 453 3.93 -12.48 22.40
CA GLU A 453 4.88 -12.98 23.42
C GLU A 453 4.95 -14.52 23.45
N GLY A 454 4.44 -15.21 22.42
CA GLY A 454 4.42 -16.66 22.39
C GLY A 454 3.32 -17.27 23.25
N PHE A 455 3.49 -18.53 23.63
CA PHE A 455 2.46 -19.36 24.28
C PHE A 455 3.02 -19.95 25.57
N ASP A 456 2.20 -20.03 26.62
CA ASP A 456 2.50 -20.86 27.80
C ASP A 456 2.12 -22.34 27.54
N GLU A 457 2.44 -23.22 28.49
CA GLU A 457 2.17 -24.67 28.35
C GLU A 457 0.67 -24.98 28.07
N GLN A 458 -0.24 -24.21 28.65
CA GLN A 458 -1.68 -24.41 28.49
C GLN A 458 -2.20 -23.74 27.22
N GLY A 459 -1.67 -22.59 26.86
CA GLY A 459 -2.04 -21.86 25.65
C GLY A 459 -1.56 -22.53 24.37
N GLY A 460 -0.48 -23.32 24.45
CA GLY A 460 0.04 -24.13 23.33
C GLY A 460 -0.90 -25.26 22.87
N GLY A 461 -2.03 -25.48 23.56
CA GLY A 461 -3.07 -26.44 23.14
C GLY A 461 -3.99 -25.97 22.02
N VAL A 462 -3.73 -24.83 21.35
CA VAL A 462 -4.39 -24.47 20.08
C VAL A 462 -3.91 -25.37 18.95
N ASP A 463 -4.73 -25.59 17.93
CA ASP A 463 -4.35 -26.40 16.76
C ASP A 463 -3.27 -25.72 15.92
N VAL A 464 -3.34 -24.38 15.82
CA VAL A 464 -2.34 -23.56 15.12
C VAL A 464 -1.90 -22.39 16.02
N ALA A 465 -0.63 -22.40 16.41
CA ALA A 465 0.02 -21.34 17.17
C ALA A 465 0.88 -20.50 16.23
N LEU A 466 0.65 -19.17 16.18
CA LEU A 466 1.42 -18.23 15.37
C LEU A 466 2.09 -17.19 16.24
N VAL A 467 3.37 -16.95 15.98
CA VAL A 467 4.21 -15.92 16.59
C VAL A 467 4.56 -14.81 15.57
N PRO A 468 5.14 -13.68 16.00
CA PRO A 468 5.48 -12.58 15.10
C PRO A 468 6.35 -12.98 13.90
N GLU A 469 7.27 -13.94 14.12
CA GLU A 469 8.15 -14.47 13.08
C GLU A 469 7.38 -15.15 11.95
N ASP A 470 6.35 -15.94 12.28
CA ASP A 470 5.49 -16.61 11.29
C ASP A 470 4.74 -15.56 10.46
N LEU A 471 4.21 -14.53 11.14
CA LEU A 471 3.49 -13.44 10.47
C LEU A 471 4.40 -12.68 9.52
N LEU A 472 5.65 -12.41 9.94
CA LEU A 472 6.64 -11.69 9.14
C LEU A 472 7.08 -12.48 7.91
N GLU A 473 7.28 -13.79 8.07
CA GLU A 473 7.68 -14.70 6.98
C GLU A 473 6.66 -14.71 5.84
N ALA A 474 5.38 -14.57 6.14
CA ALA A 474 4.32 -14.50 5.13
C ALA A 474 4.41 -13.30 4.17
N TRP A 475 5.32 -12.37 4.43
CA TRP A 475 5.53 -11.16 3.61
C TRP A 475 6.84 -11.19 2.80
N ARG A 476 7.58 -12.28 2.84
CA ARG A 476 8.80 -12.48 2.03
C ARG A 476 8.58 -12.49 0.52
#